data_9437570bc40c8911b3375ac0d7b75e08
#
_entry.id   9437570bc40c8911b3375ac0d7b75e08
#
_cell.length_a   1.000
_cell.length_b   1.000
_cell.length_c   1.000
_cell.angle_alpha   90.00
_cell.angle_beta   90.00
_cell.angle_gamma   90.00
#
_symmetry.space_group_name_H-M   'P 1'
#
loop_
_entity.id
_entity.type
_entity.pdbx_description
1 polymer ?
#
loop_
_entity_poly.entity_id
_entity_poly.type
_entity_poly.pdbx_seq_one_letter_code
_entity_poly.pdbx_strand_id
1 'polypeptide(L)'
;MNVTQDLSIIELIIHASLVVKLVMLLLTLVSLTSWYWIFRKAFAIRDARTKTDKFERDFWSGGDLNALYQSAINNRHQTGALERIFEAGYREFTKLRGQTSIDPTAVLDGARRAMRATYQREIDDLEAHLAFLASVGSVSPYVGLFGTVWGIMHAFRGLANMATATLSAVAPGIAEALVATAIGLFAAIPAVITYNRFAHDVDRVAVRFESFMEEFSNILQRQTR
;
A
#
# COMPACT_ATOMS: atom_id res chain seq x y z
N MET A 1 1.38 27.02 48.35
CA MET A 1 0.86 25.80 47.73
C MET A 1 1.25 25.86 46.25
N ASN A 2 2.30 25.11 45.87
CA ASN A 2 2.72 24.98 44.49
C ASN A 2 1.73 24.03 43.81
N VAL A 3 0.74 24.55 43.12
CA VAL A 3 -0.06 23.75 42.18
C VAL A 3 0.80 23.63 40.94
N THR A 4 1.68 22.59 40.94
CA THR A 4 2.17 22.06 39.67
C THR A 4 0.96 21.49 38.95
N GLN A 5 0.39 22.24 38.02
CA GLN A 5 -0.51 21.66 37.04
C GLN A 5 0.35 20.65 36.27
N ASP A 6 0.21 19.39 36.59
CA ASP A 6 0.77 18.31 35.80
C ASP A 6 0.13 18.38 34.42
N LEU A 7 0.84 18.97 33.46
CA LEU A 7 0.48 18.98 32.03
C LEU A 7 0.67 17.56 31.45
N SER A 8 0.03 16.59 32.07
CA SER A 8 -0.01 15.24 31.54
C SER A 8 -0.71 15.26 30.19
N ILE A 9 -0.15 14.59 29.19
CA ILE A 9 -0.74 14.51 27.82
C ILE A 9 -2.21 14.05 27.91
N ILE A 10 -2.52 13.16 28.84
CA ILE A 10 -3.89 12.66 29.05
C ILE A 10 -4.82 13.78 29.52
N GLU A 11 -4.37 14.63 30.43
CA GLU A 11 -5.15 15.74 30.96
C GLU A 11 -5.38 16.82 29.90
N LEU A 12 -4.37 17.09 29.07
CA LEU A 12 -4.49 17.94 27.89
C LEU A 12 -5.55 17.42 26.91
N ILE A 13 -5.61 16.11 26.66
CA ILE A 13 -6.63 15.52 25.78
C ILE A 13 -8.04 15.62 26.39
N ILE A 14 -8.18 15.42 27.71
CA ILE A 14 -9.48 15.46 28.39
C ILE A 14 -10.07 16.86 28.39
N HIS A 15 -9.27 17.90 28.50
CA HIS A 15 -9.72 19.30 28.55
C HIS A 15 -9.82 19.98 27.17
N ALA A 16 -9.28 19.35 26.11
CA ALA A 16 -9.33 19.87 24.76
C ALA A 16 -10.76 20.19 24.29
N SER A 17 -10.89 21.19 23.40
CA SER A 17 -12.16 21.50 22.77
C SER A 17 -12.72 20.30 21.99
N LEU A 18 -14.05 20.20 21.86
CA LEU A 18 -14.69 19.09 21.16
C LEU A 18 -14.13 18.87 19.75
N VAL A 19 -13.87 19.95 19.01
CA VAL A 19 -13.33 19.87 17.64
C VAL A 19 -11.91 19.29 17.66
N VAL A 20 -11.03 19.73 18.56
CA VAL A 20 -9.68 19.21 18.69
C VAL A 20 -9.70 17.72 19.10
N LYS A 21 -10.61 17.31 20.00
CA LYS A 21 -10.81 15.89 20.34
C LYS A 21 -11.22 15.05 19.14
N LEU A 22 -12.15 15.53 18.33
CA LEU A 22 -12.58 14.83 17.11
C LEU A 22 -11.44 14.70 16.10
N VAL A 23 -10.64 15.74 15.93
CA VAL A 23 -9.45 15.73 15.07
C VAL A 23 -8.44 14.69 15.57
N MET A 24 -8.11 14.69 16.87
CA MET A 24 -7.18 13.72 17.46
C MET A 24 -7.70 12.29 17.33
N LEU A 25 -8.99 12.05 17.57
CA LEU A 25 -9.62 10.75 17.42
C LEU A 25 -9.55 10.26 15.97
N LEU A 26 -9.91 11.11 15.00
CA LEU A 26 -9.84 10.81 13.58
C LEU A 26 -8.41 10.42 13.17
N LEU A 27 -7.42 11.25 13.54
CA LEU A 27 -6.00 10.99 13.21
C LEU A 27 -5.49 9.69 13.85
N THR A 28 -5.92 9.39 15.08
CA THR A 28 -5.56 8.13 15.75
C THR A 28 -6.15 6.92 15.02
N LEU A 29 -7.41 6.96 14.61
CA LEU A 29 -8.05 5.89 13.85
C LEU A 29 -7.39 5.70 12.47
N VAL A 30 -7.09 6.80 11.79
CA VAL A 30 -6.37 6.78 10.50
C VAL A 30 -4.97 6.20 10.68
N SER A 31 -4.26 6.57 11.75
CA SER A 31 -2.94 6.03 12.07
C SER A 31 -2.98 4.52 12.31
N LEU A 32 -3.92 4.03 13.11
CA LEU A 32 -4.07 2.58 13.38
C LEU A 32 -4.39 1.80 12.10
N THR A 33 -5.29 2.33 11.27
CA THR A 33 -5.62 1.73 9.97
C THR A 33 -4.41 1.72 9.04
N SER A 34 -3.61 2.80 9.04
CA SER A 34 -2.36 2.89 8.27
C SER A 34 -1.36 1.82 8.69
N TRP A 35 -1.13 1.64 9.98
CA TRP A 35 -0.25 0.59 10.51
C TRP A 35 -0.73 -0.82 10.12
N TYR A 36 -2.03 -1.09 10.18
CA TYR A 36 -2.60 -2.36 9.71
C TYR A 36 -2.24 -2.64 8.25
N TRP A 37 -2.44 -1.65 7.35
CA TRP A 37 -2.10 -1.80 5.94
C TRP A 37 -0.62 -1.88 5.66
N ILE A 38 0.22 -1.16 6.43
CA ILE A 38 1.68 -1.23 6.35
C ILE A 38 2.15 -2.67 6.59
N PHE A 39 1.74 -3.29 7.69
CA PHE A 39 2.15 -4.67 8.00
C PHE A 39 1.62 -5.66 6.97
N ARG A 40 0.34 -5.57 6.64
CA ARG A 40 -0.27 -6.48 5.65
C ARG A 40 0.42 -6.39 4.29
N LYS A 41 0.74 -5.18 3.82
CA LYS A 41 1.41 -4.96 2.54
C LYS A 41 2.86 -5.42 2.56
N ALA A 42 3.59 -5.21 3.65
CA ALA A 42 4.95 -5.71 3.80
C ALA A 42 5.01 -7.25 3.65
N PHE A 43 4.06 -7.95 4.26
CA PHE A 43 3.97 -9.42 4.11
C PHE A 43 3.58 -9.83 2.69
N ALA A 44 2.61 -9.16 2.06
CA ALA A 44 2.16 -9.48 0.71
C ALA A 44 3.28 -9.30 -0.33
N ILE A 45 4.03 -8.20 -0.28
CA ILE A 45 5.16 -7.95 -1.20
C ILE A 45 6.29 -8.96 -0.97
N ARG A 46 6.58 -9.29 0.29
CA ARG A 46 7.59 -10.30 0.61
C ARG A 46 7.20 -11.69 0.09
N ASP A 47 5.94 -12.09 0.26
CA ASP A 47 5.41 -13.35 -0.26
C ASP A 47 5.47 -13.39 -1.79
N ALA A 48 5.04 -12.31 -2.46
CA ALA A 48 5.09 -12.18 -3.91
C ALA A 48 6.53 -12.37 -4.44
N ARG A 49 7.53 -11.72 -3.82
CA ARG A 49 8.94 -11.87 -4.18
C ARG A 49 9.44 -13.29 -3.99
N THR A 50 9.16 -13.89 -2.83
CA THR A 50 9.62 -15.24 -2.53
C THR A 50 9.04 -16.26 -3.51
N LYS A 51 7.75 -16.14 -3.84
CA LYS A 51 7.10 -17.01 -4.83
C LYS A 51 7.63 -16.78 -6.24
N THR A 52 7.87 -15.52 -6.62
CA THR A 52 8.49 -15.18 -7.90
C THR A 52 9.89 -15.79 -8.02
N ASP A 53 10.75 -15.63 -7.00
CA ASP A 53 12.10 -16.19 -7.00
C ASP A 53 12.09 -17.72 -7.08
N LYS A 54 11.13 -18.37 -6.43
CA LYS A 54 10.96 -19.83 -6.51
C LYS A 54 10.57 -20.25 -7.91
N PHE A 55 9.51 -19.63 -8.46
CA PHE A 55 9.00 -19.99 -9.78
C PHE A 55 10.03 -19.73 -10.88
N GLU A 56 10.78 -18.64 -10.86
CA GLU A 56 11.86 -18.37 -11.81
C GLU A 56 12.94 -19.46 -11.76
N ARG A 57 13.38 -19.87 -10.57
CA ARG A 57 14.33 -20.97 -10.45
C ARG A 57 13.80 -22.27 -11.04
N ASP A 58 12.56 -22.61 -10.75
CA ASP A 58 11.93 -23.84 -11.24
C ASP A 58 11.77 -23.78 -12.77
N PHE A 59 11.38 -22.62 -13.31
CA PHE A 59 11.24 -22.39 -14.76
C PHE A 59 12.58 -22.49 -15.50
N TRP A 60 13.62 -21.83 -15.00
CA TRP A 60 14.94 -21.79 -15.64
C TRP A 60 15.78 -23.04 -15.38
N SER A 61 15.34 -23.95 -14.53
CA SER A 61 16.00 -25.27 -14.37
C SER A 61 15.89 -26.18 -15.60
N GLY A 62 15.11 -25.77 -16.61
CA GLY A 62 14.94 -26.53 -17.86
C GLY A 62 13.91 -27.65 -17.78
N GLY A 63 12.97 -27.56 -16.80
CA GLY A 63 11.88 -28.53 -16.66
C GLY A 63 10.88 -28.48 -17.83
N ASP A 64 10.07 -29.54 -17.96
CA ASP A 64 8.96 -29.56 -18.92
C ASP A 64 7.90 -28.49 -18.60
N LEU A 65 7.59 -27.63 -19.58
CA LEU A 65 6.59 -26.58 -19.45
C LEU A 65 5.20 -27.13 -19.10
N ASN A 66 4.89 -28.33 -19.59
CA ASN A 66 3.61 -28.98 -19.28
C ASN A 66 3.57 -29.44 -17.81
N ALA A 67 4.67 -29.95 -17.27
CA ALA A 67 4.76 -30.33 -15.86
C ALA A 67 4.61 -29.11 -14.94
N LEU A 68 5.25 -27.98 -15.28
CA LEU A 68 5.11 -26.71 -14.57
C LEU A 68 3.65 -26.20 -14.63
N TYR A 69 3.00 -26.31 -15.78
CA TYR A 69 1.62 -25.90 -15.96
C TYR A 69 0.66 -26.77 -15.12
N GLN A 70 0.86 -28.09 -15.08
CA GLN A 70 0.05 -28.98 -14.24
C GLN A 70 0.27 -28.68 -12.74
N SER A 71 1.50 -28.37 -12.33
CA SER A 71 1.81 -27.94 -10.97
C SER A 71 1.05 -26.65 -10.60
N ALA A 72 1.06 -25.66 -11.49
CA ALA A 72 0.35 -24.40 -11.29
C ALA A 72 -1.17 -24.58 -11.12
N ILE A 73 -1.79 -25.44 -11.93
CA ILE A 73 -3.22 -25.75 -11.84
C ILE A 73 -3.57 -26.47 -10.54
N ASN A 74 -2.77 -27.47 -10.16
CA ASN A 74 -3.03 -28.29 -8.98
C ASN A 74 -2.90 -27.52 -7.68
N ASN A 75 -2.05 -26.48 -7.65
CA ASN A 75 -1.73 -25.70 -6.46
C ASN A 75 -2.32 -24.27 -6.50
N ARG A 76 -3.42 -24.04 -7.20
CA ARG A 76 -4.00 -22.69 -7.45
C ARG A 76 -4.08 -21.76 -6.23
N HIS A 77 -4.29 -22.28 -5.03
CA HIS A 77 -4.37 -21.48 -3.81
C HIS A 77 -3.00 -21.03 -3.28
N GLN A 78 -1.92 -21.60 -3.77
CA GLN A 78 -0.55 -21.31 -3.33
C GLN A 78 0.32 -20.68 -4.41
N THR A 79 -0.18 -20.58 -5.65
CA THR A 79 0.55 -20.03 -6.79
C THR A 79 0.89 -18.56 -6.60
N GLY A 80 2.11 -18.18 -7.02
CA GLY A 80 2.56 -16.80 -7.08
C GLY A 80 1.98 -16.04 -8.29
N ALA A 81 2.11 -14.73 -8.29
CA ALA A 81 1.66 -13.87 -9.37
C ALA A 81 2.31 -14.24 -10.72
N LEU A 82 3.62 -14.45 -10.74
CA LEU A 82 4.36 -14.84 -11.95
C LEU A 82 3.91 -16.21 -12.50
N GLU A 83 3.63 -17.15 -11.61
CA GLU A 83 3.13 -18.48 -11.97
C GLU A 83 1.72 -18.41 -12.61
N ARG A 84 0.86 -17.50 -12.11
CA ARG A 84 -0.46 -17.25 -12.72
C ARG A 84 -0.36 -16.59 -14.10
N ILE A 85 0.61 -15.70 -14.29
CA ILE A 85 0.90 -15.11 -15.60
C ILE A 85 1.35 -16.19 -16.59
N PHE A 86 2.27 -17.06 -16.16
CA PHE A 86 2.71 -18.23 -16.95
C PHE A 86 1.54 -19.15 -17.31
N GLU A 87 0.74 -19.54 -16.30
CA GLU A 87 -0.46 -20.39 -16.49
C GLU A 87 -1.40 -19.81 -17.55
N ALA A 88 -1.70 -18.51 -17.46
CA ALA A 88 -2.58 -17.85 -18.40
C ALA A 88 -2.05 -17.87 -19.85
N GLY A 89 -0.77 -17.57 -20.02
CA GLY A 89 -0.12 -17.58 -21.33
C GLY A 89 -0.03 -18.99 -21.93
N TYR A 90 0.41 -19.97 -21.15
CA TYR A 90 0.56 -21.34 -21.61
C TYR A 90 -0.80 -22.00 -21.93
N ARG A 91 -1.81 -21.75 -21.12
CA ARG A 91 -3.17 -22.21 -21.36
C ARG A 91 -3.73 -21.70 -22.68
N GLU A 92 -3.60 -20.40 -22.97
CA GLU A 92 -4.08 -19.83 -24.20
C GLU A 92 -3.27 -20.30 -25.42
N PHE A 93 -1.96 -20.43 -25.25
CA PHE A 93 -1.07 -21.00 -26.27
C PHE A 93 -1.47 -22.43 -26.66
N THR A 94 -1.65 -23.33 -25.70
CA THR A 94 -2.02 -24.73 -25.97
C THR A 94 -3.42 -24.84 -26.55
N LYS A 95 -4.37 -24.02 -26.11
CA LYS A 95 -5.74 -23.97 -26.64
C LYS A 95 -5.74 -23.55 -28.10
N LEU A 96 -5.04 -22.48 -28.47
CA LEU A 96 -5.04 -21.96 -29.84
C LEU A 96 -4.24 -22.87 -30.78
N ARG A 97 -3.12 -23.46 -30.32
CA ARG A 97 -2.32 -24.42 -31.09
C ARG A 97 -3.09 -25.69 -31.45
N GLY A 98 -4.08 -26.08 -30.64
CA GLY A 98 -4.97 -27.23 -30.93
C GLY A 98 -6.00 -26.97 -32.03
N GLN A 99 -6.12 -25.75 -32.54
CA GLN A 99 -7.07 -25.38 -33.58
C GLN A 99 -6.36 -25.40 -34.95
N THR A 100 -6.80 -26.25 -35.85
CA THR A 100 -6.11 -26.66 -37.11
C THR A 100 -5.94 -25.54 -38.16
N SER A 101 -6.45 -24.31 -37.95
CA SER A 101 -6.45 -23.24 -38.99
C SER A 101 -5.97 -21.87 -38.50
N ILE A 102 -5.28 -21.78 -37.35
CA ILE A 102 -4.82 -20.50 -36.82
C ILE A 102 -3.35 -20.24 -37.18
N ASP A 103 -3.09 -19.02 -37.64
CA ASP A 103 -1.73 -18.55 -37.92
C ASP A 103 -0.86 -18.60 -36.63
N PRO A 104 0.36 -19.14 -36.70
CA PRO A 104 1.31 -19.14 -35.60
C PRO A 104 1.49 -17.77 -34.91
N THR A 105 1.42 -16.68 -35.66
CA THR A 105 1.50 -15.32 -35.14
C THR A 105 0.29 -15.00 -34.23
N ALA A 106 -0.91 -15.42 -34.64
CA ALA A 106 -2.13 -15.19 -33.87
C ALA A 106 -2.15 -16.01 -32.55
N VAL A 107 -1.52 -17.21 -32.56
CA VAL A 107 -1.36 -18.04 -31.35
C VAL A 107 -0.47 -17.32 -30.32
N LEU A 108 0.67 -16.76 -30.76
CA LEU A 108 1.58 -16.00 -29.90
C LEU A 108 0.93 -14.73 -29.36
N ASP A 109 0.22 -13.99 -30.22
CA ASP A 109 -0.48 -12.78 -29.79
C ASP A 109 -1.60 -13.09 -28.79
N GLY A 110 -2.27 -14.22 -28.94
CA GLY A 110 -3.26 -14.70 -27.97
C GLY A 110 -2.63 -14.95 -26.61
N ALA A 111 -1.51 -15.70 -26.58
CA ALA A 111 -0.78 -15.97 -25.34
C ALA A 111 -0.27 -14.67 -24.66
N ARG A 112 0.33 -13.75 -25.44
CA ARG A 112 0.78 -12.44 -24.94
C ARG A 112 -0.36 -11.62 -24.33
N ARG A 113 -1.52 -11.55 -24.99
CA ARG A 113 -2.70 -10.86 -24.46
C ARG A 113 -3.18 -11.48 -23.15
N ALA A 114 -3.20 -12.81 -23.05
CA ALA A 114 -3.59 -13.52 -21.84
C ALA A 114 -2.64 -13.24 -20.66
N MET A 115 -1.33 -13.27 -20.92
CA MET A 115 -0.31 -12.92 -19.94
C MET A 115 -0.47 -11.47 -19.48
N ARG A 116 -0.60 -10.52 -20.41
CA ARG A 116 -0.72 -9.09 -20.10
C ARG A 116 -1.97 -8.77 -19.29
N ALA A 117 -3.10 -9.41 -19.60
CA ALA A 117 -4.33 -9.24 -18.84
C ALA A 117 -4.22 -9.79 -17.40
N THR A 118 -3.46 -10.86 -17.20
CA THR A 118 -3.20 -11.41 -15.86
C THR A 118 -2.18 -10.56 -15.12
N TYR A 119 -1.09 -10.15 -15.77
CA TYR A 119 -0.11 -9.22 -15.24
C TYR A 119 -0.77 -7.96 -14.67
N GLN A 120 -1.66 -7.32 -15.43
CA GLN A 120 -2.33 -6.11 -14.97
C GLN A 120 -3.10 -6.33 -13.67
N ARG A 121 -3.85 -7.45 -13.57
CA ARG A 121 -4.58 -7.79 -12.34
C ARG A 121 -3.65 -8.04 -11.15
N GLU A 122 -2.53 -8.72 -11.38
CA GLU A 122 -1.55 -8.99 -10.32
C GLU A 122 -0.86 -7.72 -9.81
N ILE A 123 -0.59 -6.77 -10.71
CA ILE A 123 -0.04 -5.46 -10.32
C ILE A 123 -1.09 -4.63 -9.58
N ASP A 124 -2.34 -4.59 -10.07
CA ASP A 124 -3.44 -3.90 -9.38
C ASP A 124 -3.62 -4.43 -7.94
N ASP A 125 -3.50 -5.74 -7.73
CA ASP A 125 -3.56 -6.35 -6.39
C ASP A 125 -2.35 -5.96 -5.53
N LEU A 126 -1.16 -5.88 -6.12
CA LEU A 126 0.05 -5.42 -5.41
C LEU A 126 0.03 -3.93 -5.10
N GLU A 127 -0.61 -3.10 -5.90
CA GLU A 127 -0.78 -1.66 -5.67
C GLU A 127 -1.95 -1.33 -4.73
N ALA A 128 -2.86 -2.27 -4.50
CA ALA A 128 -4.02 -2.07 -3.66
C ALA A 128 -3.65 -1.44 -2.30
N HIS A 129 -4.39 -0.41 -1.88
CA HIS A 129 -4.19 0.34 -0.63
C HIS A 129 -2.94 1.24 -0.56
N LEU A 130 -2.07 1.28 -1.59
CA LEU A 130 -0.97 2.25 -1.64
C LEU A 130 -1.50 3.69 -1.71
N ALA A 131 -2.56 3.92 -2.48
CA ALA A 131 -3.22 5.22 -2.56
C ALA A 131 -3.74 5.71 -1.20
N PHE A 132 -4.22 4.81 -0.33
CA PHE A 132 -4.59 5.15 1.04
C PHE A 132 -3.39 5.63 1.85
N LEU A 133 -2.26 4.92 1.80
CA LEU A 133 -1.04 5.34 2.51
C LEU A 133 -0.52 6.69 2.00
N ALA A 134 -0.56 6.92 0.68
CA ALA A 134 -0.22 8.21 0.08
C ALA A 134 -1.12 9.34 0.61
N SER A 135 -2.43 9.09 0.69
CA SER A 135 -3.41 10.06 1.21
C SER A 135 -3.17 10.33 2.69
N VAL A 136 -2.94 9.30 3.51
CA VAL A 136 -2.61 9.49 4.94
C VAL A 136 -1.36 10.34 5.10
N GLY A 137 -0.32 10.03 4.33
CA GLY A 137 0.94 10.76 4.38
C GLY A 137 0.83 12.23 3.99
N SER A 138 0.03 12.54 2.98
CA SER A 138 -0.13 13.90 2.47
C SER A 138 -1.15 14.72 3.23
N VAL A 139 -2.23 14.13 3.75
CA VAL A 139 -3.38 14.85 4.33
C VAL A 139 -3.28 14.98 5.85
N SER A 140 -2.77 13.94 6.57
CA SER A 140 -2.76 13.94 8.04
C SER A 140 -2.04 15.13 8.68
N PRO A 141 -0.92 15.66 8.13
CA PRO A 141 -0.27 16.87 8.67
C PRO A 141 -1.20 18.08 8.63
N TYR A 142 -1.96 18.25 7.56
CA TYR A 142 -2.89 19.37 7.41
C TYR A 142 -4.09 19.25 8.33
N VAL A 143 -4.59 18.03 8.55
CA VAL A 143 -5.65 17.78 9.54
C VAL A 143 -5.13 18.09 10.96
N GLY A 144 -3.89 17.72 11.29
CA GLY A 144 -3.24 18.09 12.54
C GLY A 144 -3.08 19.61 12.69
N LEU A 145 -2.63 20.29 11.63
CA LEU A 145 -2.52 21.74 11.59
C LEU A 145 -3.88 22.44 11.78
N PHE A 146 -4.93 21.93 11.15
CA PHE A 146 -6.28 22.41 11.39
C PHE A 146 -6.66 22.32 12.88
N GLY A 147 -6.35 21.20 13.54
CA GLY A 147 -6.53 21.03 14.98
C GLY A 147 -5.80 22.09 15.79
N THR A 148 -4.56 22.42 15.40
CA THR A 148 -3.76 23.48 16.07
C THR A 148 -4.39 24.85 15.89
N VAL A 149 -4.75 25.23 14.67
CA VAL A 149 -5.38 26.54 14.40
C VAL A 149 -6.67 26.68 15.17
N TRP A 150 -7.51 25.65 15.17
CA TRP A 150 -8.78 25.66 15.91
C TRP A 150 -8.57 25.77 17.42
N GLY A 151 -7.65 24.99 17.99
CA GLY A 151 -7.37 24.98 19.43
C GLY A 151 -6.83 26.31 19.92
N ILE A 152 -5.86 26.90 19.19
CA ILE A 152 -5.32 28.23 19.51
C ILE A 152 -6.41 29.28 19.43
N MET A 153 -7.22 29.27 18.36
CA MET A 153 -8.35 30.20 18.22
C MET A 153 -9.33 30.07 19.40
N HIS A 154 -9.63 28.85 19.83
CA HIS A 154 -10.51 28.60 20.95
C HIS A 154 -9.93 29.12 22.27
N ALA A 155 -8.66 28.92 22.52
CA ALA A 155 -7.96 29.43 23.70
C ALA A 155 -7.99 30.97 23.76
N PHE A 156 -7.72 31.67 22.66
CA PHE A 156 -7.80 33.12 22.59
C PHE A 156 -9.23 33.68 22.73
N ARG A 157 -10.24 32.98 22.21
CA ARG A 157 -11.64 33.38 22.42
C ARG A 157 -12.03 33.31 23.90
N GLY A 158 -11.52 32.35 24.65
CA GLY A 158 -11.71 32.27 26.10
C GLY A 158 -11.14 33.51 26.84
N LEU A 159 -10.00 34.02 26.37
CA LEU A 159 -9.33 35.18 26.96
C LEU A 159 -10.13 36.48 26.79
N ALA A 160 -10.86 36.62 25.68
CA ALA A 160 -11.66 37.84 25.40
C ALA A 160 -12.74 38.12 26.43
N ASN A 161 -13.14 37.09 27.21
CA ASN A 161 -14.15 37.20 28.25
C ASN A 161 -13.58 37.38 29.68
N MET A 162 -12.24 37.51 29.80
CA MET A 162 -11.57 37.65 31.11
C MET A 162 -11.16 39.11 31.36
N ALA A 163 -11.38 39.57 32.59
CA ALA A 163 -11.01 40.93 33.01
C ALA A 163 -9.48 41.17 33.03
N THR A 164 -8.68 40.09 33.19
CA THR A 164 -7.22 40.10 33.17
C THR A 164 -6.70 38.99 32.29
N ALA A 165 -6.06 39.36 31.18
CA ALA A 165 -5.45 38.43 30.25
C ALA A 165 -4.09 37.96 30.79
N THR A 166 -3.95 36.66 31.14
CA THR A 166 -2.69 36.09 31.57
C THR A 166 -2.26 34.97 30.63
N LEU A 167 -0.95 34.82 30.41
CA LEU A 167 -0.43 33.73 29.57
C LEU A 167 -0.79 32.35 30.14
N SER A 168 -0.85 32.22 31.47
CA SER A 168 -1.23 30.98 32.14
C SER A 168 -2.66 30.52 31.81
N ALA A 169 -3.54 31.43 31.41
CA ALA A 169 -4.91 31.10 31.04
C ALA A 169 -5.01 30.44 29.65
N VAL A 170 -4.10 30.73 28.71
CA VAL A 170 -4.12 30.20 27.35
C VAL A 170 -3.13 29.09 27.12
N ALA A 171 -2.08 28.95 27.95
CA ALA A 171 -1.02 27.98 27.79
C ALA A 171 -1.54 26.52 27.69
N PRO A 172 -2.52 26.04 28.49
CA PRO A 172 -3.07 24.71 28.32
C PRO A 172 -3.70 24.48 26.95
N GLY A 173 -4.55 25.41 26.48
CA GLY A 173 -5.20 25.29 25.18
C GLY A 173 -4.24 25.34 23.98
N ILE A 174 -3.14 26.06 24.08
CA ILE A 174 -2.05 26.04 23.10
C ILE A 174 -1.35 24.67 23.11
N ALA A 175 -1.04 24.15 24.31
CA ALA A 175 -0.40 22.84 24.45
C ALA A 175 -1.28 21.71 23.87
N GLU A 176 -2.58 21.73 24.16
CA GLU A 176 -3.56 20.78 23.57
C GLU A 176 -3.56 20.84 22.04
N ALA A 177 -3.56 22.04 21.48
CA ALA A 177 -3.53 22.25 20.04
C ALA A 177 -2.27 21.63 19.41
N LEU A 178 -1.11 21.81 19.99
CA LEU A 178 0.16 21.26 19.51
C LEU A 178 0.17 19.72 19.51
N VAL A 179 -0.50 19.07 20.46
CA VAL A 179 -0.66 17.62 20.49
C VAL A 179 -1.39 17.10 19.23
N ALA A 180 -2.41 17.82 18.75
CA ALA A 180 -3.11 17.42 17.52
C ALA A 180 -2.18 17.38 16.29
N THR A 181 -1.29 18.38 16.16
CA THR A 181 -0.28 18.37 15.08
C THR A 181 0.72 17.25 15.25
N ALA A 182 1.20 16.98 16.46
CA ALA A 182 2.11 15.88 16.73
C ALA A 182 1.49 14.51 16.34
N ILE A 183 0.21 14.27 16.63
CA ILE A 183 -0.52 13.06 16.22
C ILE A 183 -0.63 13.00 14.68
N GLY A 184 -0.92 14.13 14.02
CA GLY A 184 -0.98 14.22 12.56
C GLY A 184 0.34 13.83 11.88
N LEU A 185 1.46 14.33 12.41
CA LEU A 185 2.80 13.97 11.93
C LEU A 185 3.14 12.51 12.23
N PHE A 186 2.78 12.01 13.41
CA PHE A 186 2.99 10.60 13.78
C PHE A 186 2.24 9.63 12.85
N ALA A 187 1.05 10.01 12.38
CA ALA A 187 0.31 9.22 11.38
C ALA A 187 0.94 9.31 9.99
N ALA A 188 1.40 10.51 9.59
CA ALA A 188 1.87 10.78 8.24
C ALA A 188 3.26 10.20 7.94
N ILE A 189 4.21 10.32 8.85
CA ILE A 189 5.61 9.97 8.60
C ILE A 189 5.77 8.48 8.23
N PRO A 190 5.24 7.52 9.00
CA PRO A 190 5.32 6.11 8.62
C PRO A 190 4.62 5.80 7.29
N ALA A 191 3.47 6.45 7.04
CA ALA A 191 2.68 6.24 5.84
C ALA A 191 3.46 6.67 4.58
N VAL A 192 4.10 7.85 4.59
CA VAL A 192 4.92 8.34 3.45
C VAL A 192 6.12 7.43 3.21
N ILE A 193 6.86 7.11 4.27
CA ILE A 193 8.07 6.27 4.15
C ILE A 193 7.72 4.91 3.55
N THR A 194 6.65 4.28 4.06
CA THR A 194 6.27 2.95 3.61
C THR A 194 5.62 2.97 2.23
N TYR A 195 4.83 3.99 1.90
CA TYR A 195 4.30 4.18 0.56
C TYR A 195 5.42 4.23 -0.48
N ASN A 196 6.42 5.10 -0.29
CA ASN A 196 7.53 5.25 -1.23
C ASN A 196 8.32 3.95 -1.39
N ARG A 197 8.54 3.23 -0.30
CA ARG A 197 9.23 1.94 -0.33
C ARG A 197 8.42 0.88 -1.08
N PHE A 198 7.13 0.76 -0.76
CA PHE A 198 6.27 -0.26 -1.36
C PHE A 198 6.00 0.01 -2.84
N ALA A 199 5.80 1.26 -3.25
CA ALA A 199 5.68 1.62 -4.66
C ALA A 199 6.91 1.17 -5.44
N HIS A 200 8.11 1.52 -4.97
CA HIS A 200 9.36 1.07 -5.58
C HIS A 200 9.50 -0.48 -5.60
N ASP A 201 9.06 -1.15 -4.53
CA ASP A 201 9.11 -2.61 -4.44
C ASP A 201 8.17 -3.28 -5.44
N VAL A 202 6.97 -2.70 -5.66
CA VAL A 202 6.01 -3.16 -6.68
C VAL A 202 6.55 -2.94 -8.08
N ASP A 203 7.11 -1.76 -8.38
CA ASP A 203 7.75 -1.47 -9.68
C ASP A 203 8.83 -2.51 -10.04
N ARG A 204 9.67 -2.86 -9.07
CA ARG A 204 10.70 -3.89 -9.29
C ARG A 204 10.13 -5.27 -9.61
N VAL A 205 9.02 -5.64 -8.98
CA VAL A 205 8.33 -6.89 -9.28
C VAL A 205 7.67 -6.82 -10.65
N ALA A 206 7.08 -5.69 -11.01
CA ALA A 206 6.46 -5.45 -12.31
C ALA A 206 7.45 -5.62 -13.46
N VAL A 207 8.64 -5.01 -13.37
CA VAL A 207 9.71 -5.15 -14.37
C VAL A 207 10.15 -6.61 -14.53
N ARG A 208 10.23 -7.38 -13.44
CA ARG A 208 10.54 -8.81 -13.52
C ARG A 208 9.48 -9.61 -14.27
N PHE A 209 8.21 -9.32 -14.01
CA PHE A 209 7.10 -9.97 -14.71
C PHE A 209 7.11 -9.63 -16.20
N GLU A 210 7.39 -8.40 -16.57
CA GLU A 210 7.50 -7.97 -17.96
C GLU A 210 8.66 -8.70 -18.67
N SER A 211 9.85 -8.75 -18.04
CA SER A 211 11.00 -9.47 -18.58
C SER A 211 10.68 -10.95 -18.79
N PHE A 212 10.04 -11.58 -17.80
CA PHE A 212 9.62 -12.98 -17.92
C PHE A 212 8.63 -13.19 -19.09
N MET A 213 7.62 -12.31 -19.24
CA MET A 213 6.64 -12.42 -20.33
C MET A 213 7.30 -12.36 -21.72
N GLU A 214 8.29 -11.49 -21.90
CA GLU A 214 9.04 -11.40 -23.17
C GLU A 214 9.90 -12.65 -23.41
N GLU A 215 10.64 -13.12 -22.40
CA GLU A 215 11.45 -14.32 -22.50
C GLU A 215 10.62 -15.58 -22.75
N PHE A 216 9.49 -15.70 -22.05
CA PHE A 216 8.56 -16.80 -22.25
C PHE A 216 7.90 -16.74 -23.65
N SER A 217 7.55 -15.56 -24.14
CA SER A 217 7.05 -15.38 -25.50
C SER A 217 8.05 -15.86 -26.55
N ASN A 218 9.36 -15.61 -26.37
CA ASN A 218 10.40 -16.09 -27.25
C ASN A 218 10.52 -17.64 -27.22
N ILE A 219 10.32 -18.26 -26.06
CA ILE A 219 10.30 -19.74 -25.95
C ILE A 219 9.10 -20.31 -26.72
N LEU A 220 7.90 -19.74 -26.53
CA LEU A 220 6.67 -20.16 -27.23
C LEU A 220 6.83 -20.01 -28.75
N GLN A 221 7.47 -18.93 -29.22
CA GLN A 221 7.74 -18.71 -30.64
C GLN A 221 8.62 -19.78 -31.27
N ARG A 222 9.60 -20.31 -30.52
CA ARG A 222 10.44 -21.44 -31.00
C ARG A 222 9.64 -22.74 -31.10
N GLN A 223 8.59 -22.92 -30.30
CA GLN A 223 7.74 -24.12 -30.35
C GLN A 223 6.67 -24.07 -31.45
N THR A 224 6.46 -22.93 -32.10
CA THR A 224 5.51 -22.75 -33.21
C THR A 224 6.20 -22.90 -34.60
N ARG A 225 7.52 -22.93 -34.61
CA ARG A 225 8.32 -23.24 -35.83
C ARG A 225 8.51 -24.72 -35.99
#